data_a6dc60d1eff480b92bd8f938a456a205
#
_entry.id   a6dc60d1eff480b92bd8f938a456a205
#
_cell.length_a   1.000
_cell.length_b   1.000
_cell.length_c   1.000
_cell.angle_alpha   90.00
_cell.angle_beta   90.00
_cell.angle_gamma   90.00
#
_symmetry.space_group_name_H-M   'P 1'
#
loop_
_entity.id
_entity.type
_entity.pdbx_description
1 polymer ?
#
loop_
_entity_poly.entity_id
_entity_poly.type
_entity_poly.pdbx_seq_one_letter_code
_entity_poly.pdbx_strand_id
1 'polypeptide(L)'
;MLLGEVCSGWSDLTSENDIMSDLPLITPVLLCGGSGTRLWPLSRKSYPKQFAPFLGEESLFQEAARRVSGSGFAAPLAVTGDGFRFIVAEQLDHCGIRPAGILIEPEGRNTAPAAAAAALLLAQTNPQALMLLVPADHAIPDAQAFRDAVMTGAPAAAEGQIVTFGIQPTRAETGYGWLEAGAETLPGVNALERFIEKPDQAKAETLFADDRYLWNAGLFLTRADTLIAAFEEHAPDILNDTRAAMEAAQPDLGFLRIDAPLWGQVRAESIDYAVMEQAQNVSVVRFTGGWSDLGSWEAVWQESPQDGSGNALAGLSTAIGCENTLLRSESDEIELVGIGLKNVVAVAMRDAVLVADLTDSQSVRRAVDTLNARKAKQAVQLPVDHRPWGWFEKLILADRFQVKRIHVHPGAALSLQSHVHRSEHWIVVAGTAKVTVDDEVRLLTENQSVYIPLGAVHRMENPGKVPMVLIEVQTGTYLGEDDIIRYEDIYSRS
;
A
#
# COMPACT_ATOMS: atom_id res chain seq x y z
N MET A 1 -33.34 50.52 -45.31
CA MET A 1 -34.29 51.05 -44.28
C MET A 1 -34.00 50.20 -43.03
N LEU A 2 -33.33 50.89 -42.18
CA LEU A 2 -33.63 51.19 -40.77
C LEU A 2 -33.49 49.99 -39.86
N LEU A 3 -32.43 49.99 -39.12
CA LEU A 3 -32.19 50.41 -37.72
C LEU A 3 -32.50 49.24 -36.78
N GLY A 4 -31.77 48.93 -35.74
CA GLY A 4 -30.80 49.69 -35.00
C GLY A 4 -30.13 48.83 -33.95
N GLU A 5 -29.05 49.31 -33.55
CA GLU A 5 -28.24 48.93 -32.39
C GLU A 5 -29.05 48.83 -31.10
N VAL A 6 -28.77 47.80 -30.26
CA VAL A 6 -28.67 48.05 -28.84
C VAL A 6 -27.47 47.28 -28.31
N CYS A 7 -26.57 48.05 -27.80
CA CYS A 7 -25.31 47.76 -27.18
C CYS A 7 -25.35 47.01 -25.86
N SER A 8 -24.25 46.35 -25.63
CA SER A 8 -23.43 46.47 -24.44
C SER A 8 -23.88 45.82 -23.13
N GLY A 9 -23.06 44.98 -22.64
CA GLY A 9 -22.92 44.76 -21.22
C GLY A 9 -22.91 43.28 -20.80
N TRP A 10 -21.90 42.54 -21.25
CA TRP A 10 -21.46 41.39 -20.46
C TRP A 10 -19.94 41.45 -20.36
N SER A 11 -19.51 42.29 -19.41
CA SER A 11 -18.15 42.26 -18.89
C SER A 11 -18.01 41.11 -17.93
N ASP A 12 -16.95 40.36 -18.14
CA ASP A 12 -16.15 39.68 -17.13
C ASP A 12 -16.88 38.86 -16.05
N LEU A 13 -17.25 37.64 -16.42
CA LEU A 13 -17.16 36.50 -15.54
C LEU A 13 -16.19 35.54 -16.19
N THR A 14 -14.89 35.77 -15.97
CA THR A 14 -13.89 34.73 -16.08
C THR A 14 -14.28 33.66 -15.05
N SER A 15 -14.89 32.61 -15.51
CA SER A 15 -15.34 31.51 -14.66
C SER A 15 -14.11 30.86 -14.04
N GLU A 16 -14.19 30.53 -12.75
CA GLU A 16 -13.22 29.70 -12.02
C GLU A 16 -12.87 28.36 -12.74
N ASN A 17 -13.61 27.99 -13.76
CA ASN A 17 -13.35 26.83 -14.61
C ASN A 17 -12.20 27.00 -15.61
N ASP A 18 -11.79 28.20 -15.98
CA ASP A 18 -10.73 28.42 -16.98
C ASP A 18 -9.31 28.25 -16.41
N ILE A 19 -9.11 28.43 -15.09
CA ILE A 19 -7.80 28.25 -14.45
C ILE A 19 -7.44 26.78 -14.31
N MET A 20 -8.41 25.88 -14.18
CA MET A 20 -8.17 24.44 -14.03
C MET A 20 -7.79 23.72 -15.35
N SER A 21 -8.07 24.33 -16.51
CA SER A 21 -7.74 23.73 -17.81
C SER A 21 -6.26 23.82 -18.19
N ASP A 22 -5.47 24.68 -17.54
CA ASP A 22 -4.08 24.94 -17.87
C ASP A 22 -3.06 24.31 -16.90
N LEU A 23 -3.50 23.69 -15.80
CA LEU A 23 -2.59 23.02 -14.87
C LEU A 23 -2.09 21.68 -15.45
N PRO A 24 -0.78 21.38 -15.32
CA PRO A 24 -0.27 20.09 -15.73
C PRO A 24 -0.88 18.95 -14.88
N LEU A 25 -1.01 17.76 -15.48
CA LEU A 25 -1.46 16.58 -14.75
C LEU A 25 -0.56 16.30 -13.55
N ILE A 26 -1.17 15.96 -12.42
CA ILE A 26 -0.47 15.58 -11.20
C ILE A 26 -0.09 14.10 -11.28
N THR A 27 1.18 13.78 -11.08
CA THR A 27 1.66 12.39 -11.00
C THR A 27 1.54 11.89 -9.57
N PRO A 28 0.63 10.94 -9.25
CA PRO A 28 0.59 10.32 -7.95
C PRO A 28 1.81 9.44 -7.72
N VAL A 29 2.41 9.53 -6.55
CA VAL A 29 3.50 8.66 -6.08
C VAL A 29 2.95 7.85 -4.91
N LEU A 30 2.59 6.60 -5.18
CA LEU A 30 2.05 5.68 -4.17
C LEU A 30 3.20 5.09 -3.35
N LEU A 31 3.31 5.49 -2.09
CA LEU A 31 4.33 5.02 -1.16
C LEU A 31 3.83 3.76 -0.44
N CYS A 32 4.34 2.60 -0.84
CA CYS A 32 3.89 1.29 -0.34
C CYS A 32 4.80 0.77 0.77
N GLY A 33 5.28 1.66 1.63
CA GLY A 33 6.13 1.33 2.78
C GLY A 33 5.36 0.90 4.03
N GLY A 34 6.09 0.47 5.06
CA GLY A 34 5.53 0.10 6.36
C GLY A 34 5.09 -1.36 6.46
N SER A 35 5.22 -1.95 7.65
CA SER A 35 4.86 -3.35 7.90
C SER A 35 3.48 -3.52 8.55
N GLY A 36 2.89 -2.45 9.11
CA GLY A 36 1.54 -2.43 9.67
C GLY A 36 1.25 -3.48 10.76
N THR A 37 2.26 -3.97 11.49
CA THR A 37 2.16 -5.13 12.40
C THR A 37 1.19 -4.96 13.56
N ARG A 38 0.72 -3.74 13.86
CA ARG A 38 -0.32 -3.48 14.89
C ARG A 38 -1.70 -4.04 14.49
N LEU A 39 -1.91 -4.34 13.21
CA LEU A 39 -3.14 -4.94 12.69
C LEU A 39 -2.99 -6.46 12.48
N TRP A 40 -2.05 -7.09 13.21
CA TRP A 40 -2.00 -8.54 13.29
C TRP A 40 -3.35 -9.08 13.83
N PRO A 41 -3.89 -10.21 13.32
CA PRO A 41 -3.26 -11.20 12.46
C PRO A 41 -3.41 -10.95 10.96
N LEU A 42 -4.22 -9.99 10.52
CA LEU A 42 -4.46 -9.72 9.10
C LEU A 42 -3.24 -9.07 8.42
N SER A 43 -2.59 -8.12 9.08
CA SER A 43 -1.35 -7.53 8.60
C SER A 43 -0.13 -8.22 9.20
N ARG A 44 0.80 -8.68 8.36
CA ARG A 44 2.05 -9.34 8.74
C ARG A 44 3.21 -8.79 7.92
N LYS A 45 4.44 -9.13 8.30
CA LYS A 45 5.63 -8.70 7.56
C LYS A 45 5.59 -9.13 6.08
N SER A 46 5.07 -10.33 5.78
CA SER A 46 4.91 -10.83 4.40
C SER A 46 3.71 -10.22 3.66
N TYR A 47 2.79 -9.58 4.36
CA TYR A 47 1.58 -9.00 3.80
C TYR A 47 1.18 -7.77 4.62
N PRO A 48 1.82 -6.61 4.37
CA PRO A 48 1.55 -5.36 5.07
C PRO A 48 0.11 -4.86 4.92
N LYS A 49 -0.31 -4.00 5.85
CA LYS A 49 -1.69 -3.52 5.94
C LYS A 49 -2.22 -2.89 4.65
N GLN A 50 -1.37 -2.17 3.89
CA GLN A 50 -1.80 -1.52 2.66
C GLN A 50 -2.36 -2.48 1.62
N PHE A 51 -1.96 -3.74 1.64
CA PHE A 51 -2.43 -4.75 0.69
C PHE A 51 -3.66 -5.54 1.16
N ALA A 52 -4.10 -5.31 2.40
CA ALA A 52 -5.23 -6.01 3.00
C ALA A 52 -6.53 -5.17 2.94
N PRO A 53 -7.70 -5.81 2.77
CA PRO A 53 -9.01 -5.17 2.78
C PRO A 53 -9.49 -4.96 4.22
N PHE A 54 -9.37 -3.77 4.78
CA PHE A 54 -9.79 -3.47 6.15
C PHE A 54 -11.22 -2.97 6.28
N LEU A 55 -11.68 -2.14 5.33
CA LEU A 55 -12.96 -1.43 5.41
C LEU A 55 -13.97 -1.86 4.34
N GLY A 56 -13.54 -2.63 3.36
CA GLY A 56 -14.36 -3.07 2.23
C GLY A 56 -13.79 -4.33 1.59
N GLU A 57 -14.05 -4.49 0.29
CA GLU A 57 -13.52 -5.62 -0.50
C GLU A 57 -12.15 -5.30 -1.11
N GLU A 58 -11.83 -4.02 -1.32
CA GLU A 58 -10.56 -3.56 -1.86
C GLU A 58 -9.52 -3.33 -0.74
N SER A 59 -8.26 -3.52 -1.07
CA SER A 59 -7.16 -3.16 -0.16
C SER A 59 -7.00 -1.64 -0.06
N LEU A 60 -6.36 -1.16 1.01
CA LEU A 60 -6.07 0.28 1.17
C LEU A 60 -5.24 0.82 0.01
N PHE A 61 -4.32 0.03 -0.55
CA PHE A 61 -3.53 0.37 -1.73
C PHE A 61 -4.43 0.53 -2.97
N GLN A 62 -5.37 -0.37 -3.19
CA GLN A 62 -6.32 -0.28 -4.31
C GLN A 62 -7.22 0.96 -4.18
N GLU A 63 -7.75 1.21 -2.98
CA GLU A 63 -8.52 2.43 -2.70
C GLU A 63 -7.69 3.70 -2.93
N ALA A 64 -6.42 3.73 -2.46
CA ALA A 64 -5.52 4.84 -2.70
C ALA A 64 -5.24 5.05 -4.20
N ALA A 65 -4.97 3.98 -4.95
CA ALA A 65 -4.72 4.05 -6.39
C ALA A 65 -5.95 4.56 -7.17
N ARG A 66 -7.17 4.08 -6.84
CA ARG A 66 -8.41 4.57 -7.46
C ARG A 66 -8.68 6.03 -7.14
N ARG A 67 -8.43 6.45 -5.91
CA ARG A 67 -8.65 7.82 -5.44
C ARG A 67 -7.86 8.85 -6.23
N VAL A 68 -6.63 8.50 -6.63
CA VAL A 68 -5.73 9.35 -7.42
C VAL A 68 -5.70 8.99 -8.90
N SER A 69 -6.78 8.41 -9.42
CA SER A 69 -6.95 8.08 -10.83
C SER A 69 -8.05 8.92 -11.47
N GLY A 70 -7.95 9.14 -12.80
CA GLY A 70 -8.94 9.88 -13.57
C GLY A 70 -8.53 11.32 -13.86
N SER A 71 -9.52 12.21 -14.04
CA SER A 71 -9.26 13.61 -14.44
C SER A 71 -8.34 14.33 -13.48
N GLY A 72 -7.37 15.07 -14.00
CA GLY A 72 -6.37 15.83 -13.22
C GLY A 72 -5.14 15.01 -12.83
N PHE A 73 -5.17 13.68 -12.95
CA PHE A 73 -4.04 12.82 -12.60
C PHE A 73 -3.42 12.13 -13.80
N ALA A 74 -2.09 12.02 -13.78
CA ALA A 74 -1.33 11.16 -14.67
C ALA A 74 -1.33 9.71 -14.15
N ALA A 75 -0.74 8.79 -14.93
CA ALA A 75 -0.51 7.44 -14.48
C ALA A 75 0.37 7.43 -13.21
N PRO A 76 0.02 6.66 -12.17
CA PRO A 76 0.74 6.69 -10.91
C PRO A 76 2.12 6.04 -11.01
N LEU A 77 3.07 6.54 -10.23
CA LEU A 77 4.34 5.89 -9.91
C LEU A 77 4.16 5.16 -8.57
N ALA A 78 4.48 3.89 -8.49
CA ALA A 78 4.48 3.16 -7.22
C ALA A 78 5.92 2.99 -6.71
N VAL A 79 6.15 3.20 -5.41
CA VAL A 79 7.42 2.92 -4.74
C VAL A 79 7.18 1.83 -3.70
N THR A 80 7.88 0.70 -3.83
CA THR A 80 7.62 -0.48 -3.01
C THR A 80 8.90 -1.28 -2.75
N GLY A 81 8.90 -2.07 -1.68
CA GLY A 81 9.96 -3.03 -1.41
C GLY A 81 9.95 -4.23 -2.36
N ASP A 82 11.11 -4.83 -2.57
CA ASP A 82 11.30 -5.96 -3.51
C ASP A 82 10.30 -7.12 -3.29
N GLY A 83 10.00 -7.45 -2.04
CA GLY A 83 9.05 -8.54 -1.70
C GLY A 83 7.60 -8.28 -2.12
N PHE A 84 7.23 -7.02 -2.40
CA PHE A 84 5.85 -6.62 -2.67
C PHE A 84 5.58 -6.21 -4.12
N ARG A 85 6.59 -6.19 -4.98
CA ARG A 85 6.48 -5.72 -6.37
C ARG A 85 5.36 -6.40 -7.16
N PHE A 86 5.17 -7.69 -6.94
CA PHE A 86 4.16 -8.46 -7.68
C PHE A 86 2.75 -8.22 -7.17
N ILE A 87 2.56 -8.08 -5.85
CA ILE A 87 1.25 -7.75 -5.30
C ILE A 87 0.83 -6.32 -5.68
N VAL A 88 1.78 -5.37 -5.75
CA VAL A 88 1.53 -4.02 -6.26
C VAL A 88 1.07 -4.08 -7.72
N ALA A 89 1.77 -4.82 -8.58
CA ALA A 89 1.42 -4.97 -9.99
C ALA A 89 0.04 -5.66 -10.15
N GLU A 90 -0.22 -6.74 -9.41
CA GLU A 90 -1.49 -7.47 -9.42
C GLU A 90 -2.66 -6.60 -8.97
N GLN A 91 -2.51 -5.87 -7.87
CA GLN A 91 -3.58 -5.03 -7.34
C GLN A 91 -3.86 -3.81 -8.24
N LEU A 92 -2.86 -3.24 -8.90
CA LEU A 92 -3.07 -2.20 -9.92
C LEU A 92 -3.80 -2.74 -11.14
N ASP A 93 -3.43 -3.93 -11.60
CA ASP A 93 -4.10 -4.60 -12.74
C ASP A 93 -5.57 -4.90 -12.42
N HIS A 94 -5.90 -5.40 -11.23
CA HIS A 94 -7.27 -5.59 -10.77
C HIS A 94 -8.08 -4.28 -10.75
N CYS A 95 -7.42 -3.14 -10.51
CA CYS A 95 -8.05 -1.82 -10.61
C CYS A 95 -8.18 -1.32 -12.04
N GLY A 96 -7.57 -2.00 -13.03
CA GLY A 96 -7.46 -1.51 -14.40
C GLY A 96 -6.53 -0.31 -14.53
N ILE A 97 -5.62 -0.10 -13.58
CA ILE A 97 -4.69 1.04 -13.52
C ILE A 97 -3.33 0.59 -14.03
N ARG A 98 -2.88 1.23 -15.12
CA ARG A 98 -1.51 1.04 -15.62
C ARG A 98 -0.59 2.08 -14.98
N PRO A 99 0.41 1.68 -14.17
CA PRO A 99 1.35 2.63 -13.60
C PRO A 99 2.31 3.21 -14.65
N ALA A 100 2.81 4.43 -14.41
CA ALA A 100 3.93 5.01 -15.16
C ALA A 100 5.23 4.24 -14.91
N GLY A 101 5.37 3.67 -13.72
CA GLY A 101 6.48 2.82 -13.32
C GLY A 101 6.26 2.25 -11.92
N ILE A 102 7.01 1.20 -11.60
CA ILE A 102 7.10 0.65 -10.24
C ILE A 102 8.59 0.67 -9.86
N LEU A 103 8.92 1.50 -8.89
CA LEU A 103 10.26 1.66 -8.35
C LEU A 103 10.45 0.72 -7.17
N ILE A 104 11.51 -0.09 -7.20
CA ILE A 104 11.77 -1.11 -6.18
C ILE A 104 12.89 -0.66 -5.27
N GLU A 105 12.56 -0.45 -3.99
CA GLU A 105 13.52 -0.28 -2.91
C GLU A 105 14.08 -1.65 -2.50
N PRO A 106 15.41 -1.84 -2.49
CA PRO A 106 16.02 -3.08 -2.00
C PRO A 106 15.70 -3.37 -0.52
N GLU A 107 15.62 -2.30 0.27
CA GLU A 107 15.19 -2.31 1.67
C GLU A 107 14.52 -0.98 2.04
N GLY A 108 13.61 -1.00 3.02
CA GLY A 108 12.92 0.21 3.46
C GLY A 108 13.86 1.19 4.17
N ARG A 109 13.90 2.43 3.71
CA ARG A 109 14.69 3.55 4.25
C ARG A 109 13.83 4.70 4.76
N ASN A 110 12.57 4.42 5.12
CA ASN A 110 11.57 5.42 5.51
C ASN A 110 11.14 6.29 4.30
N THR A 111 10.42 7.39 4.51
CA THR A 111 9.73 8.12 3.43
C THR A 111 10.61 9.14 2.70
N ALA A 112 11.66 9.70 3.31
CA ALA A 112 12.50 10.70 2.66
C ALA A 112 13.26 10.13 1.44
N PRO A 113 14.00 9.01 1.53
CA PRO A 113 14.65 8.43 0.36
C PRO A 113 13.69 8.03 -0.75
N ALA A 114 12.53 7.46 -0.40
CA ALA A 114 11.50 7.08 -1.36
C ALA A 114 10.96 8.29 -2.14
N ALA A 115 10.68 9.40 -1.44
CA ALA A 115 10.23 10.65 -2.03
C ALA A 115 11.32 11.29 -2.91
N ALA A 116 12.57 11.31 -2.46
CA ALA A 116 13.71 11.80 -3.24
C ALA A 116 13.92 10.98 -4.52
N ALA A 117 13.85 9.64 -4.43
CA ALA A 117 13.98 8.76 -5.60
C ALA A 117 12.87 9.01 -6.63
N ALA A 118 11.62 9.18 -6.19
CA ALA A 118 10.51 9.51 -7.06
C ALA A 118 10.67 10.88 -7.72
N ALA A 119 11.08 11.91 -6.95
CA ALA A 119 11.33 13.25 -7.48
C ALA A 119 12.47 13.27 -8.52
N LEU A 120 13.57 12.58 -8.24
CA LEU A 120 14.70 12.43 -9.19
C LEU A 120 14.27 11.73 -10.48
N LEU A 121 13.43 10.68 -10.37
CA LEU A 121 12.94 9.96 -11.56
C LEU A 121 12.04 10.86 -12.42
N LEU A 122 11.09 11.56 -11.81
CA LEU A 122 10.18 12.46 -12.52
C LEU A 122 10.91 13.65 -13.15
N ALA A 123 11.89 14.21 -12.45
CA ALA A 123 12.68 15.33 -12.91
C ALA A 123 13.54 15.02 -14.16
N GLN A 124 13.87 13.74 -14.41
CA GLN A 124 14.57 13.34 -15.64
C GLN A 124 13.76 13.67 -16.91
N THR A 125 12.43 13.59 -16.81
CA THR A 125 11.53 13.88 -17.94
C THR A 125 11.02 15.31 -17.91
N ASN A 126 10.59 15.76 -16.74
CA ASN A 126 10.06 17.11 -16.51
C ASN A 126 10.38 17.59 -15.09
N PRO A 127 11.38 18.46 -14.88
CA PRO A 127 11.70 19.01 -13.56
C PRO A 127 10.51 19.70 -12.85
N GLN A 128 9.60 20.29 -13.61
CA GLN A 128 8.41 21.00 -13.09
C GLN A 128 7.18 20.08 -12.98
N ALA A 129 7.34 18.76 -13.15
CA ALA A 129 6.23 17.82 -12.97
C ALA A 129 5.62 17.99 -11.57
N LEU A 130 4.30 18.18 -11.51
CA LEU A 130 3.57 18.10 -10.25
C LEU A 130 3.51 16.65 -9.79
N MET A 131 3.88 16.41 -8.55
CA MET A 131 3.85 15.10 -7.91
C MET A 131 3.09 15.17 -6.59
N LEU A 132 2.29 14.15 -6.33
CA LEU A 132 1.56 13.98 -5.09
C LEU A 132 2.06 12.72 -4.38
N LEU A 133 2.78 12.89 -3.27
CA LEU A 133 3.19 11.79 -2.40
C LEU A 133 1.96 11.30 -1.63
N VAL A 134 1.63 10.02 -1.78
CA VAL A 134 0.44 9.39 -1.21
C VAL A 134 0.85 8.14 -0.43
N PRO A 135 0.75 8.14 0.90
CA PRO A 135 0.80 6.90 1.66
C PRO A 135 -0.32 5.95 1.21
N ALA A 136 0.05 4.73 0.85
CA ALA A 136 -0.88 3.76 0.28
C ALA A 136 -1.69 2.99 1.35
N ASP A 137 -1.58 3.38 2.62
CA ASP A 137 -2.10 2.66 3.78
C ASP A 137 -3.08 3.47 4.63
N HIS A 138 -3.53 4.63 4.11
CA HIS A 138 -4.51 5.50 4.78
C HIS A 138 -5.92 5.28 4.23
N ALA A 139 -6.89 5.27 5.13
CA ALA A 139 -8.30 5.32 4.78
C ALA A 139 -8.75 6.78 4.56
N ILE A 140 -9.35 7.04 3.43
CA ILE A 140 -9.97 8.33 3.08
C ILE A 140 -11.29 8.01 2.39
N PRO A 141 -12.42 8.06 3.12
CA PRO A 141 -13.71 7.58 2.61
C PRO A 141 -14.29 8.48 1.52
N ASP A 142 -14.06 9.79 1.57
CA ASP A 142 -14.56 10.72 0.55
C ASP A 142 -13.47 11.00 -0.49
N ALA A 143 -13.44 10.17 -1.54
CA ALA A 143 -12.49 10.31 -2.64
C ALA A 143 -12.70 11.60 -3.46
N GLN A 144 -13.93 12.15 -3.51
CA GLN A 144 -14.18 13.39 -4.25
C GLN A 144 -13.67 14.60 -3.46
N ALA A 145 -14.01 14.71 -2.18
CA ALA A 145 -13.46 15.77 -1.31
C ALA A 145 -11.93 15.74 -1.29
N PHE A 146 -11.32 14.55 -1.35
CA PHE A 146 -9.87 14.42 -1.47
C PHE A 146 -9.35 15.03 -2.78
N ARG A 147 -9.94 14.69 -3.92
CA ARG A 147 -9.56 15.25 -5.22
C ARG A 147 -9.72 16.77 -5.25
N ASP A 148 -10.81 17.27 -4.71
CA ASP A 148 -11.08 18.70 -4.65
C ASP A 148 -10.03 19.44 -3.80
N ALA A 149 -9.63 18.86 -2.66
CA ALA A 149 -8.55 19.41 -1.84
C ALA A 149 -7.20 19.41 -2.57
N VAL A 150 -6.87 18.33 -3.30
CA VAL A 150 -5.65 18.27 -4.12
C VAL A 150 -5.66 19.35 -5.20
N MET A 151 -6.78 19.52 -5.90
CA MET A 151 -6.91 20.56 -6.95
C MET A 151 -6.87 21.99 -6.35
N THR A 152 -7.36 22.19 -5.13
CA THR A 152 -7.22 23.47 -4.41
C THR A 152 -5.75 23.80 -4.14
N GLY A 153 -4.93 22.82 -3.79
CA GLY A 153 -3.49 23.01 -3.55
C GLY A 153 -2.62 23.11 -4.81
N ALA A 154 -3.12 22.64 -5.96
CA ALA A 154 -2.31 22.51 -7.18
C ALA A 154 -1.73 23.85 -7.71
N PRO A 155 -2.43 25.00 -7.68
CA PRO A 155 -1.85 26.26 -8.07
C PRO A 155 -0.64 26.66 -7.21
N ALA A 156 -0.73 26.52 -5.88
CA ALA A 156 0.38 26.83 -4.98
C ALA A 156 1.59 25.91 -5.23
N ALA A 157 1.35 24.63 -5.47
CA ALA A 157 2.40 23.67 -5.81
C ALA A 157 3.07 24.01 -7.15
N ALA A 158 2.30 24.45 -8.15
CA ALA A 158 2.83 24.89 -9.44
C ALA A 158 3.72 26.14 -9.32
N GLU A 159 3.48 26.98 -8.32
CA GLU A 159 4.30 28.15 -7.99
C GLU A 159 5.52 27.83 -7.10
N GLY A 160 5.81 26.56 -6.83
CA GLY A 160 6.98 26.12 -6.07
C GLY A 160 6.76 26.03 -4.56
N GLN A 161 5.53 25.91 -4.11
CA GLN A 161 5.23 25.54 -2.72
C GLN A 161 5.21 24.01 -2.54
N ILE A 162 5.44 23.55 -1.32
CA ILE A 162 5.11 22.19 -0.87
C ILE A 162 3.78 22.28 -0.14
N VAL A 163 2.73 21.67 -0.69
CA VAL A 163 1.39 21.72 -0.11
C VAL A 163 1.13 20.45 0.67
N THR A 164 0.82 20.56 1.97
CA THR A 164 0.34 19.44 2.78
C THR A 164 -1.15 19.56 3.08
N PHE A 165 -1.76 18.52 3.62
CA PHE A 165 -3.19 18.45 3.88
C PHE A 165 -3.43 18.25 5.37
N GLY A 166 -4.15 19.21 5.95
CA GLY A 166 -4.42 19.29 7.38
C GLY A 166 -5.80 18.76 7.73
N ILE A 167 -5.86 17.84 8.67
CA ILE A 167 -7.08 17.20 9.18
C ILE A 167 -7.48 17.89 10.48
N GLN A 168 -8.77 18.17 10.65
CA GLN A 168 -9.27 18.73 11.91
C GLN A 168 -9.10 17.71 13.04
N PRO A 169 -8.36 18.04 14.10
CA PRO A 169 -8.16 17.13 15.22
C PRO A 169 -9.46 16.82 15.95
N THR A 170 -9.61 15.58 16.40
CA THR A 170 -10.72 15.11 17.25
C THR A 170 -10.26 14.75 18.65
N ARG A 171 -8.95 14.70 18.90
CA ARG A 171 -8.30 14.38 20.19
C ARG A 171 -6.87 14.91 20.24
N ALA A 172 -6.25 14.89 21.41
CA ALA A 172 -4.84 15.20 21.60
C ALA A 172 -3.95 13.98 21.21
N GLU A 173 -3.62 13.86 19.93
CA GLU A 173 -2.89 12.72 19.37
C GLU A 173 -1.37 12.95 19.41
N THR A 174 -0.62 12.02 19.94
CA THR A 174 0.85 12.07 20.02
C THR A 174 1.56 11.32 18.89
N GLY A 175 0.83 10.50 18.14
CA GLY A 175 1.36 9.68 17.04
C GLY A 175 1.45 10.41 15.71
N TYR A 176 0.87 11.60 15.58
CA TYR A 176 0.79 12.37 14.34
C TYR A 176 1.63 13.65 14.36
N GLY A 177 1.97 14.13 13.17
CA GLY A 177 2.44 15.50 12.98
C GLY A 177 1.31 16.51 13.14
N TRP A 178 1.63 17.71 13.60
CA TRP A 178 0.71 18.82 13.78
C TRP A 178 1.15 20.01 12.94
N LEU A 179 0.18 20.68 12.33
CA LEU A 179 0.35 21.80 11.39
C LEU A 179 -0.29 23.05 11.97
N GLU A 180 0.47 24.13 12.20
CA GLU A 180 -0.08 25.43 12.56
C GLU A 180 -0.43 26.19 11.29
N ALA A 181 -1.73 26.30 10.96
CA ALA A 181 -2.21 27.02 9.81
C ALA A 181 -2.19 28.55 10.06
N GLY A 182 -1.51 29.26 9.20
CA GLY A 182 -1.42 30.73 9.19
C GLY A 182 -2.46 31.40 8.30
N ALA A 183 -2.12 32.57 7.78
CA ALA A 183 -2.99 33.34 6.89
C ALA A 183 -3.23 32.59 5.56
N GLU A 184 -4.42 32.83 5.00
CA GLU A 184 -4.75 32.36 3.65
C GLU A 184 -3.91 33.13 2.62
N THR A 185 -3.21 32.37 1.74
CA THR A 185 -2.34 32.93 0.69
C THR A 185 -2.96 32.85 -0.69
N LEU A 186 -3.72 31.77 -0.95
CA LEU A 186 -4.57 31.57 -2.13
C LEU A 186 -5.91 31.00 -1.64
N PRO A 187 -6.98 31.06 -2.43
CA PRO A 187 -8.28 30.52 -2.03
C PRO A 187 -8.18 29.06 -1.56
N GLY A 188 -8.49 28.83 -0.28
CA GLY A 188 -8.42 27.51 0.36
C GLY A 188 -7.01 27.02 0.73
N VAL A 189 -5.96 27.83 0.50
CA VAL A 189 -4.56 27.49 0.82
C VAL A 189 -4.04 28.45 1.88
N ASN A 190 -3.60 27.95 3.01
CA ASN A 190 -3.01 28.72 4.10
C ASN A 190 -1.48 28.57 4.12
N ALA A 191 -0.76 29.61 4.55
CA ALA A 191 0.64 29.47 4.92
C ALA A 191 0.78 28.47 6.06
N LEU A 192 1.85 27.68 6.08
CA LEU A 192 2.21 26.86 7.25
C LEU A 192 3.17 27.64 8.13
N GLU A 193 2.73 27.99 9.35
CA GLU A 193 3.55 28.71 10.34
C GLU A 193 4.52 27.78 11.06
N ARG A 194 4.09 26.54 11.29
CA ARG A 194 4.89 25.55 12.01
C ARG A 194 4.46 24.12 11.70
N PHE A 195 5.45 23.25 11.55
CA PHE A 195 5.27 21.80 11.54
C PHE A 195 5.85 21.23 12.85
N ILE A 196 5.12 20.34 13.52
CA ILE A 196 5.51 19.74 14.81
C ILE A 196 5.27 18.23 14.70
N GLU A 197 6.31 17.44 14.56
CA GLU A 197 6.18 15.98 14.43
C GLU A 197 6.11 15.32 15.80
N LYS A 198 5.09 14.51 16.03
CA LYS A 198 4.88 13.63 17.21
C LYS A 198 5.17 14.31 18.55
N PRO A 199 4.40 15.31 18.96
CA PRO A 199 4.57 16.00 20.23
C PRO A 199 4.34 15.06 21.43
N ASP A 200 4.85 15.42 22.59
CA ASP A 200 4.47 14.78 23.83
C ASP A 200 3.01 15.07 24.22
N GLN A 201 2.48 14.35 25.21
CA GLN A 201 1.07 14.42 25.60
C GLN A 201 0.67 15.87 26.02
N ALA A 202 1.46 16.54 26.84
CA ALA A 202 1.16 17.89 27.33
C ALA A 202 1.13 18.89 26.17
N LYS A 203 2.05 18.76 25.22
CA LYS A 203 2.09 19.56 24.01
C LYS A 203 0.88 19.27 23.12
N ALA A 204 0.53 18.00 22.89
CA ALA A 204 -0.62 17.60 22.09
C ALA A 204 -1.94 18.16 22.65
N GLU A 205 -2.14 18.15 23.98
CA GLU A 205 -3.28 18.75 24.64
C GLU A 205 -3.37 20.27 24.43
N THR A 206 -2.20 20.95 24.45
CA THR A 206 -2.13 22.39 24.16
C THR A 206 -2.50 22.70 22.71
N LEU A 207 -1.99 21.89 21.76
CA LEU A 207 -2.27 22.07 20.35
C LEU A 207 -3.75 21.77 20.02
N PHE A 208 -4.32 20.75 20.62
CA PHE A 208 -5.73 20.37 20.44
C PHE A 208 -6.71 21.46 20.91
N ALA A 209 -6.32 22.29 21.85
CA ALA A 209 -7.15 23.38 22.36
C ALA A 209 -7.21 24.63 21.43
N ASP A 210 -6.46 24.63 20.33
CA ASP A 210 -6.37 25.76 19.41
C ASP A 210 -6.74 25.32 17.97
N ASP A 211 -7.82 25.86 17.42
CA ASP A 211 -8.38 25.51 16.10
C ASP A 211 -7.45 25.82 14.91
N ARG A 212 -6.32 26.53 15.13
CA ARG A 212 -5.31 26.74 14.11
C ARG A 212 -4.49 25.48 13.82
N TYR A 213 -4.46 24.55 14.77
CA TYR A 213 -3.68 23.32 14.63
C TYR A 213 -4.49 22.20 13.98
N LEU A 214 -3.86 21.55 13.02
CA LEU A 214 -4.42 20.44 12.24
C LEU A 214 -3.47 19.25 12.36
N TRP A 215 -3.98 18.02 12.21
CA TRP A 215 -3.11 16.86 12.02
C TRP A 215 -2.55 16.83 10.60
N ASN A 216 -1.29 16.44 10.45
CA ASN A 216 -0.68 16.18 9.17
C ASN A 216 -1.19 14.85 8.60
N ALA A 217 -1.80 14.88 7.41
CA ALA A 217 -2.24 13.68 6.72
C ALA A 217 -1.09 12.88 6.08
N GLY A 218 0.15 13.39 6.09
CA GLY A 218 1.28 12.73 5.45
C GLY A 218 1.24 12.74 3.91
N LEU A 219 0.41 13.60 3.34
CA LEU A 219 0.25 13.80 1.90
C LEU A 219 0.98 15.09 1.51
N PHE A 220 1.76 15.06 0.42
CA PHE A 220 2.52 16.24 -0.03
C PHE A 220 2.40 16.41 -1.54
N LEU A 221 1.87 17.58 -1.97
CA LEU A 221 1.77 17.98 -3.36
C LEU A 221 2.83 19.05 -3.66
N THR A 222 3.69 18.84 -4.64
CA THR A 222 4.75 19.76 -4.98
C THR A 222 5.28 19.51 -6.39
N ARG A 223 6.17 20.34 -6.89
CA ARG A 223 6.96 20.07 -8.08
C ARG A 223 8.16 19.20 -7.73
N ALA A 224 8.60 18.40 -8.70
CA ALA A 224 9.78 17.55 -8.53
C ALA A 224 11.05 18.38 -8.24
N ASP A 225 11.29 19.47 -8.97
CA ASP A 225 12.43 20.36 -8.74
C ASP A 225 12.37 21.09 -7.39
N THR A 226 11.17 21.50 -6.95
CA THR A 226 10.96 22.10 -5.62
C THR A 226 11.35 21.12 -4.50
N LEU A 227 10.91 19.88 -4.60
CA LEU A 227 11.25 18.87 -3.60
C LEU A 227 12.75 18.54 -3.61
N ILE A 228 13.37 18.44 -4.78
CA ILE A 228 14.83 18.24 -4.90
C ILE A 228 15.58 19.42 -4.25
N ALA A 229 15.17 20.67 -4.51
CA ALA A 229 15.79 21.84 -3.90
C ALA A 229 15.67 21.84 -2.37
N ALA A 230 14.50 21.43 -1.84
CA ALA A 230 14.31 21.31 -0.40
C ALA A 230 15.21 20.22 0.22
N PHE A 231 15.43 19.09 -0.48
CA PHE A 231 16.40 18.09 -0.05
C PHE A 231 17.84 18.62 -0.13
N GLU A 232 18.19 19.37 -1.17
CA GLU A 232 19.53 19.99 -1.31
C GLU A 232 19.85 20.93 -0.14
N GLU A 233 18.84 21.64 0.38
CA GLU A 233 19.00 22.59 1.49
C GLU A 233 19.03 21.87 2.85
N HIS A 234 18.11 20.91 3.10
CA HIS A 234 17.85 20.40 4.45
C HIS A 234 18.41 18.98 4.68
N ALA A 235 18.54 18.16 3.64
CA ALA A 235 19.03 16.77 3.73
C ALA A 235 19.89 16.36 2.53
N PRO A 236 21.00 17.12 2.24
CA PRO A 236 21.82 16.87 1.05
C PRO A 236 22.49 15.50 1.04
N ASP A 237 22.75 14.90 2.17
CA ASP A 237 23.27 13.55 2.29
C ASP A 237 22.27 12.51 1.73
N ILE A 238 20.99 12.59 2.15
CA ILE A 238 19.93 11.70 1.64
C ILE A 238 19.79 11.86 0.13
N LEU A 239 19.77 13.10 -0.37
CA LEU A 239 19.61 13.35 -1.81
C LEU A 239 20.76 12.80 -2.62
N ASN A 240 22.01 13.06 -2.20
CA ASN A 240 23.21 12.66 -2.96
C ASN A 240 23.35 11.14 -3.03
N ASP A 241 23.15 10.45 -1.88
CA ASP A 241 23.24 9.00 -1.84
C ASP A 241 22.07 8.35 -2.61
N THR A 242 20.85 8.92 -2.52
CA THR A 242 19.71 8.47 -3.33
C THR A 242 19.96 8.69 -4.83
N ARG A 243 20.53 9.82 -5.22
CA ARG A 243 20.90 10.12 -6.62
C ARG A 243 21.87 9.09 -7.16
N ALA A 244 22.93 8.79 -6.42
CA ALA A 244 23.90 7.76 -6.82
C ALA A 244 23.25 6.38 -6.99
N ALA A 245 22.35 5.99 -6.09
CA ALA A 245 21.63 4.73 -6.16
C ALA A 245 20.65 4.68 -7.37
N MET A 246 20.00 5.81 -7.68
CA MET A 246 19.09 5.93 -8.82
C MET A 246 19.82 5.95 -10.18
N GLU A 247 21.01 6.57 -10.27
CA GLU A 247 21.82 6.57 -11.48
C GLU A 247 22.34 5.16 -11.84
N ALA A 248 22.53 4.30 -10.83
CA ALA A 248 22.90 2.90 -10.99
C ALA A 248 21.70 1.94 -11.09
N ALA A 249 20.45 2.46 -11.03
CA ALA A 249 19.25 1.64 -11.09
C ALA A 249 19.11 0.87 -12.40
N GLN A 250 18.56 -0.35 -12.35
CA GLN A 250 18.45 -1.24 -13.50
C GLN A 250 16.98 -1.59 -13.79
N PRO A 251 16.57 -1.57 -15.08
CA PRO A 251 15.30 -2.14 -15.49
C PRO A 251 15.25 -3.65 -15.22
N ASP A 252 14.12 -4.11 -14.66
CA ASP A 252 13.89 -5.52 -14.36
C ASP A 252 12.40 -5.86 -14.60
N LEU A 253 12.09 -6.50 -15.74
CA LEU A 253 10.75 -7.02 -16.09
C LEU A 253 9.60 -5.99 -15.94
N GLY A 254 9.84 -4.75 -16.33
CA GLY A 254 8.85 -3.67 -16.21
C GLY A 254 8.89 -2.90 -14.88
N PHE A 255 9.79 -3.29 -13.98
CA PHE A 255 10.15 -2.57 -12.76
C PHE A 255 11.43 -1.75 -12.98
N LEU A 256 11.67 -0.77 -12.13
CA LEU A 256 12.96 -0.08 -12.01
C LEU A 256 13.54 -0.41 -10.63
N ARG A 257 14.63 -1.18 -10.62
CA ARG A 257 15.28 -1.65 -9.39
C ARG A 257 16.40 -0.71 -8.99
N ILE A 258 16.30 -0.09 -7.82
CA ILE A 258 17.36 0.75 -7.25
C ILE A 258 18.57 -0.13 -6.91
N ASP A 259 19.80 0.39 -7.10
CA ASP A 259 21.03 -0.32 -6.76
C ASP A 259 21.12 -0.60 -5.26
N ALA A 260 21.19 -1.88 -4.88
CA ALA A 260 21.12 -2.28 -3.48
C ALA A 260 22.33 -1.86 -2.63
N PRO A 261 23.59 -2.01 -3.09
CA PRO A 261 24.77 -1.53 -2.36
C PRO A 261 24.75 -0.04 -2.05
N LEU A 262 24.38 0.80 -3.02
CA LEU A 262 24.33 2.25 -2.86
C LEU A 262 23.13 2.65 -2.00
N TRP A 263 21.96 2.04 -2.22
CA TRP A 263 20.78 2.28 -1.40
C TRP A 263 20.99 1.93 0.07
N GLY A 264 21.77 0.89 0.36
CA GLY A 264 22.17 0.49 1.70
C GLY A 264 22.91 1.57 2.48
N GLN A 265 23.47 2.57 1.83
CA GLN A 265 24.21 3.69 2.44
C GLN A 265 23.30 4.88 2.75
N VAL A 266 22.13 4.99 2.10
CA VAL A 266 21.20 6.12 2.29
C VAL A 266 20.70 6.14 3.74
N ARG A 267 20.77 7.30 4.38
CA ARG A 267 20.25 7.51 5.74
C ARG A 267 18.73 7.33 5.76
N ALA A 268 18.24 6.47 6.66
CA ALA A 268 16.82 6.18 6.82
C ALA A 268 16.16 7.25 7.70
N GLU A 269 15.29 8.07 7.11
CA GLU A 269 14.57 9.12 7.82
C GLU A 269 13.21 9.40 7.17
N SER A 270 12.25 9.94 7.95
CA SER A 270 10.99 10.40 7.36
C SER A 270 11.18 11.75 6.67
N ILE A 271 10.38 12.00 5.64
CA ILE A 271 10.37 13.29 4.93
C ILE A 271 9.93 14.43 5.87
N ASP A 272 9.11 14.13 6.86
CA ASP A 272 8.64 15.08 7.86
C ASP A 272 9.82 15.68 8.63
N TYR A 273 10.71 14.85 9.16
CA TYR A 273 11.91 15.30 9.87
C TYR A 273 12.99 15.83 8.92
N ALA A 274 13.21 15.16 7.79
CA ALA A 274 14.29 15.51 6.89
C ALA A 274 14.09 16.87 6.19
N VAL A 275 12.83 17.21 5.88
CA VAL A 275 12.48 18.38 5.05
C VAL A 275 11.38 19.22 5.68
N MET A 276 10.20 18.64 6.01
CA MET A 276 8.98 19.42 6.23
C MET A 276 9.02 20.28 7.49
N GLU A 277 9.70 19.88 8.54
CA GLU A 277 9.89 20.70 9.75
C GLU A 277 10.79 21.91 9.53
N GLN A 278 11.61 21.90 8.47
CA GLN A 278 12.64 22.92 8.20
C GLN A 278 12.30 23.83 7.02
N ALA A 279 11.54 23.32 6.05
CA ALA A 279 11.23 24.04 4.83
C ALA A 279 10.31 25.25 5.11
N GLN A 280 10.62 26.39 4.46
CA GLN A 280 9.90 27.66 4.64
C GLN A 280 8.79 27.87 3.58
N ASN A 281 8.82 27.14 2.50
CA ASN A 281 7.86 27.21 1.39
C ASN A 281 6.76 26.14 1.50
N VAL A 282 6.25 25.89 2.71
CA VAL A 282 5.19 24.92 2.95
C VAL A 282 3.86 25.64 3.15
N SER A 283 2.82 25.09 2.52
CA SER A 283 1.44 25.55 2.64
C SER A 283 0.53 24.41 3.07
N VAL A 284 -0.62 24.73 3.64
CA VAL A 284 -1.59 23.72 4.10
C VAL A 284 -2.97 23.97 3.49
N VAL A 285 -3.58 22.90 2.98
CA VAL A 285 -5.00 22.85 2.58
C VAL A 285 -5.76 22.10 3.66
N ARG A 286 -6.86 22.67 4.18
CA ARG A 286 -7.74 21.96 5.12
C ARG A 286 -8.53 20.88 4.38
N PHE A 287 -8.49 19.66 4.90
CA PHE A 287 -9.19 18.52 4.34
C PHE A 287 -10.26 18.01 5.30
N THR A 288 -11.50 17.91 4.83
CA THR A 288 -12.70 17.57 5.65
C THR A 288 -13.37 16.26 5.22
N GLY A 289 -12.83 15.53 4.24
CA GLY A 289 -13.42 14.32 3.66
C GLY A 289 -13.25 13.05 4.50
N GLY A 290 -12.82 13.15 5.75
CA GLY A 290 -12.49 11.99 6.60
C GLY A 290 -11.09 11.44 6.28
N TRP A 291 -10.38 11.05 7.35
CA TRP A 291 -9.03 10.49 7.24
C TRP A 291 -8.70 9.66 8.49
N SER A 292 -8.08 8.51 8.25
CA SER A 292 -7.53 7.67 9.31
C SER A 292 -6.25 7.00 8.80
N ASP A 293 -5.22 6.95 9.65
CA ASP A 293 -4.02 6.17 9.37
C ASP A 293 -4.21 4.67 9.61
N LEU A 294 -5.39 4.24 10.09
CA LEU A 294 -5.69 2.86 10.48
C LEU A 294 -4.54 2.21 11.27
N GLY A 295 -4.04 2.93 12.27
CA GLY A 295 -2.87 2.52 13.04
C GLY A 295 -3.14 1.41 14.07
N SER A 296 -4.41 1.08 14.36
CA SER A 296 -4.83 0.10 15.36
C SER A 296 -6.18 -0.54 15.01
N TRP A 297 -6.55 -1.63 15.67
CA TRP A 297 -7.88 -2.23 15.54
C TRP A 297 -9.00 -1.34 16.08
N GLU A 298 -8.71 -0.46 17.02
CA GLU A 298 -9.66 0.57 17.47
C GLU A 298 -9.98 1.54 16.31
N ALA A 299 -8.96 1.99 15.55
CA ALA A 299 -9.17 2.83 14.39
C ALA A 299 -10.00 2.09 13.31
N VAL A 300 -9.73 0.81 13.06
CA VAL A 300 -10.56 -0.01 12.15
C VAL A 300 -12.00 -0.09 12.63
N TRP A 301 -12.24 -0.28 13.92
CA TRP A 301 -13.59 -0.29 14.49
C TRP A 301 -14.29 1.07 14.31
N GLN A 302 -13.59 2.18 14.56
CA GLN A 302 -14.14 3.54 14.41
C GLN A 302 -14.57 3.85 12.97
N GLU A 303 -13.79 3.39 12.00
CA GLU A 303 -14.06 3.60 10.56
C GLU A 303 -15.02 2.56 9.96
N SER A 304 -15.33 1.48 10.68
CA SER A 304 -16.24 0.44 10.22
C SER A 304 -17.72 0.80 10.48
N PRO A 305 -18.66 0.37 9.63
CA PRO A 305 -20.10 0.48 9.93
C PRO A 305 -20.45 -0.20 11.25
N GLN A 306 -21.15 0.51 12.13
CA GLN A 306 -21.54 0.01 13.47
C GLN A 306 -23.05 -0.14 13.58
N ASP A 307 -23.50 -1.14 14.36
CA ASP A 307 -24.89 -1.29 14.74
C ASP A 307 -25.30 -0.29 15.87
N GLY A 308 -26.57 -0.32 16.28
CA GLY A 308 -27.09 0.56 17.33
C GLY A 308 -26.46 0.36 18.72
N SER A 309 -25.67 -0.68 18.91
CA SER A 309 -24.91 -0.99 20.14
C SER A 309 -23.41 -0.74 19.99
N GLY A 310 -22.98 -0.13 18.88
CA GLY A 310 -21.58 0.16 18.59
C GLY A 310 -20.78 -1.07 18.16
N ASN A 311 -21.40 -2.16 17.72
CA ASN A 311 -20.68 -3.33 17.24
C ASN A 311 -20.40 -3.21 15.73
N ALA A 312 -19.18 -3.54 15.32
CA ALA A 312 -18.78 -3.70 13.91
C ALA A 312 -18.54 -5.19 13.61
N LEU A 313 -19.16 -5.69 12.54
CA LEU A 313 -19.10 -7.10 12.13
C LEU A 313 -18.56 -7.21 10.71
N ALA A 314 -17.66 -8.16 10.49
CA ALA A 314 -17.13 -8.45 9.15
C ALA A 314 -16.94 -9.96 8.94
N GLY A 315 -17.22 -10.43 7.72
CA GLY A 315 -17.16 -11.84 7.35
C GLY A 315 -18.17 -12.70 8.12
N LEU A 316 -17.86 -13.97 8.33
CA LEU A 316 -18.72 -14.89 9.11
C LEU A 316 -18.61 -14.57 10.59
N SER A 317 -19.35 -13.55 11.06
CA SER A 317 -19.33 -13.10 12.45
C SER A 317 -20.73 -12.77 12.98
N THR A 318 -20.99 -13.11 14.25
CA THR A 318 -22.27 -12.94 14.92
C THR A 318 -22.07 -12.36 16.32
N ALA A 319 -22.77 -11.26 16.65
CA ALA A 319 -22.77 -10.64 17.97
C ALA A 319 -24.11 -10.86 18.69
N ILE A 320 -24.09 -11.36 19.92
CA ILE A 320 -25.27 -11.57 20.74
C ILE A 320 -25.08 -10.82 22.08
N GLY A 321 -25.82 -9.73 22.25
CA GLY A 321 -25.73 -8.92 23.49
C GLY A 321 -24.34 -8.29 23.70
N CYS A 322 -23.64 -7.97 22.63
CA CYS A 322 -22.34 -7.29 22.65
C CYS A 322 -22.53 -5.76 22.59
N GLU A 323 -21.55 -5.02 23.09
CA GLU A 323 -21.49 -3.55 23.07
C GLU A 323 -20.09 -3.09 22.69
N ASN A 324 -19.96 -2.12 21.76
CA ASN A 324 -18.68 -1.53 21.32
C ASN A 324 -17.63 -2.60 20.97
N THR A 325 -18.00 -3.57 20.15
CA THR A 325 -17.16 -4.75 19.89
C THR A 325 -16.93 -4.91 18.40
N LEU A 326 -15.69 -5.19 18.00
CA LEU A 326 -15.33 -5.59 16.64
C LEU A 326 -15.18 -7.11 16.57
N LEU A 327 -16.03 -7.78 15.77
CA LEU A 327 -15.87 -9.20 15.43
C LEU A 327 -15.61 -9.32 13.94
N ARG A 328 -14.50 -9.94 13.57
CA ARG A 328 -14.07 -10.05 12.18
C ARG A 328 -13.54 -11.45 11.87
N SER A 329 -14.16 -12.16 10.94
CA SER A 329 -13.65 -13.41 10.39
C SER A 329 -13.13 -13.20 8.96
N GLU A 330 -11.86 -13.53 8.74
CA GLU A 330 -11.18 -13.48 7.43
C GLU A 330 -11.16 -14.85 6.74
N SER A 331 -12.05 -15.75 7.18
CA SER A 331 -12.13 -17.10 6.65
C SER A 331 -13.57 -17.46 6.34
N ASP A 332 -13.82 -17.99 5.16
CA ASP A 332 -15.13 -18.54 4.76
C ASP A 332 -15.50 -19.85 5.49
N GLU A 333 -14.60 -20.35 6.33
CA GLU A 333 -14.75 -21.63 7.05
C GLU A 333 -14.87 -21.46 8.58
N ILE A 334 -14.66 -20.22 9.09
CA ILE A 334 -14.67 -19.95 10.53
C ILE A 334 -15.84 -19.02 10.87
N GLU A 335 -16.83 -19.52 11.56
CA GLU A 335 -17.87 -18.71 12.17
C GLU A 335 -17.36 -18.15 13.50
N LEU A 336 -17.32 -16.82 13.67
CA LEU A 336 -16.88 -16.12 14.87
C LEU A 336 -18.11 -15.60 15.64
N VAL A 337 -18.42 -16.19 16.79
CA VAL A 337 -19.56 -15.78 17.59
C VAL A 337 -19.11 -15.12 18.90
N GLY A 338 -19.55 -13.88 19.14
CA GLY A 338 -19.36 -13.15 20.38
C GLY A 338 -20.64 -13.09 21.19
N ILE A 339 -20.59 -13.39 22.49
CA ILE A 339 -21.75 -13.35 23.39
C ILE A 339 -21.44 -12.51 24.64
N GLY A 340 -22.20 -11.43 24.84
CA GLY A 340 -22.09 -10.58 26.03
C GLY A 340 -20.77 -9.84 26.17
N LEU A 341 -20.05 -9.63 25.07
CA LEU A 341 -18.76 -8.95 25.05
C LEU A 341 -18.94 -7.43 25.12
N LYS A 342 -17.97 -6.73 25.73
CA LYS A 342 -17.93 -5.27 25.80
C LYS A 342 -16.51 -4.78 25.55
N ASN A 343 -16.37 -3.80 24.66
CA ASN A 343 -15.09 -3.19 24.30
C ASN A 343 -14.02 -4.23 23.88
N VAL A 344 -14.41 -5.20 23.07
CA VAL A 344 -13.52 -6.29 22.63
C VAL A 344 -13.30 -6.21 21.13
N VAL A 345 -12.07 -6.43 20.69
CA VAL A 345 -11.76 -6.79 19.32
C VAL A 345 -11.43 -8.28 19.25
N ALA A 346 -12.11 -9.00 18.34
CA ALA A 346 -11.79 -10.38 18.00
C ALA A 346 -11.65 -10.52 16.48
N VAL A 347 -10.48 -11.01 16.05
CA VAL A 347 -10.16 -11.22 14.63
C VAL A 347 -9.72 -12.66 14.43
N ALA A 348 -10.45 -13.40 13.62
CA ALA A 348 -10.18 -14.79 13.31
C ALA A 348 -9.67 -14.96 11.87
N MET A 349 -8.52 -15.61 11.73
CA MET A 349 -7.96 -16.11 10.47
C MET A 349 -7.79 -17.63 10.58
N ARG A 350 -7.57 -18.30 9.45
CA ARG A 350 -7.37 -19.77 9.42
C ARG A 350 -6.23 -20.27 10.31
N ASP A 351 -5.20 -19.45 10.53
CA ASP A 351 -3.96 -19.83 11.22
C ASP A 351 -3.68 -19.05 12.50
N ALA A 352 -4.49 -18.06 12.83
CA ALA A 352 -4.29 -17.21 14.01
C ALA A 352 -5.59 -16.50 14.42
N VAL A 353 -5.77 -16.30 15.73
CA VAL A 353 -6.88 -15.52 16.31
C VAL A 353 -6.30 -14.46 17.24
N LEU A 354 -6.77 -13.24 17.14
CA LEU A 354 -6.56 -12.16 18.10
C LEU A 354 -7.84 -11.96 18.91
N VAL A 355 -7.70 -11.84 20.23
CA VAL A 355 -8.73 -11.30 21.11
C VAL A 355 -8.05 -10.30 22.03
N ALA A 356 -8.53 -9.07 22.06
CA ALA A 356 -7.95 -8.01 22.89
C ALA A 356 -9.01 -7.04 23.37
N ASP A 357 -8.71 -6.26 24.41
CA ASP A 357 -9.45 -5.07 24.73
C ASP A 357 -9.32 -4.05 23.62
N LEU A 358 -10.42 -3.45 23.19
CA LEU A 358 -10.43 -2.51 22.06
C LEU A 358 -9.57 -1.27 22.36
N THR A 359 -9.56 -0.80 23.60
CA THR A 359 -8.79 0.38 24.03
C THR A 359 -7.30 0.12 24.18
N ASP A 360 -6.87 -1.17 24.29
CA ASP A 360 -5.46 -1.58 24.36
C ASP A 360 -4.95 -2.19 23.04
N SER A 361 -5.65 -1.93 21.95
CA SER A 361 -5.29 -2.48 20.62
C SER A 361 -3.89 -2.06 20.12
N GLN A 362 -3.33 -0.96 20.64
CA GLN A 362 -1.94 -0.57 20.40
C GLN A 362 -0.92 -1.60 20.91
N SER A 363 -1.26 -2.36 21.96
CA SER A 363 -0.40 -3.40 22.54
C SER A 363 -0.29 -4.67 21.69
N VAL A 364 -1.02 -4.79 20.58
CA VAL A 364 -0.90 -5.91 19.61
C VAL A 364 0.54 -6.10 19.14
N ARG A 365 1.33 -5.02 19.03
CA ARG A 365 2.76 -5.11 18.71
C ARG A 365 3.52 -6.01 19.69
N ARG A 366 3.21 -5.95 20.99
CA ARG A 366 3.83 -6.79 22.02
C ARG A 366 3.52 -8.28 21.83
N ALA A 367 2.28 -8.59 21.37
CA ALA A 367 1.93 -9.96 21.02
C ALA A 367 2.77 -10.45 19.83
N VAL A 368 2.94 -9.64 18.78
CA VAL A 368 3.79 -9.97 17.62
C VAL A 368 5.25 -10.17 18.04
N ASP A 369 5.80 -9.31 18.90
CA ASP A 369 7.17 -9.44 19.41
C ASP A 369 7.34 -10.76 20.21
N THR A 370 6.34 -11.13 21.02
CA THR A 370 6.31 -12.39 21.78
C THR A 370 6.26 -13.61 20.85
N LEU A 371 5.45 -13.56 19.78
CA LEU A 371 5.38 -14.62 18.78
C LEU A 371 6.68 -14.75 17.99
N ASN A 372 7.33 -13.63 17.65
CA ASN A 372 8.65 -13.61 17.01
C ASN A 372 9.72 -14.27 17.90
N ALA A 373 9.73 -13.97 19.21
CA ALA A 373 10.65 -14.59 20.15
C ALA A 373 10.46 -16.12 20.23
N ARG A 374 9.23 -16.62 20.01
CA ARG A 374 8.90 -18.05 19.91
C ARG A 374 9.15 -18.64 18.52
N LYS A 375 9.59 -17.83 17.55
CA LYS A 375 9.72 -18.20 16.13
C LYS A 375 8.41 -18.75 15.51
N ALA A 376 7.27 -18.26 15.99
CA ALA A 376 5.98 -18.62 15.45
C ALA A 376 5.82 -18.05 14.03
N LYS A 377 5.54 -18.89 13.03
CA LYS A 377 5.39 -18.48 11.62
C LYS A 377 4.30 -17.41 11.46
N GLN A 378 3.24 -17.51 12.25
CA GLN A 378 2.10 -16.59 12.26
C GLN A 378 2.47 -15.15 12.61
N ALA A 379 3.62 -14.91 13.24
CA ALA A 379 4.11 -13.56 13.50
C ALA A 379 4.49 -12.80 12.22
N VAL A 380 4.94 -13.55 11.18
CA VAL A 380 5.59 -12.97 10.01
C VAL A 380 4.90 -13.32 8.70
N GLN A 381 4.41 -14.56 8.56
CA GLN A 381 3.93 -15.12 7.28
C GLN A 381 2.44 -15.39 7.31
N LEU A 382 1.75 -15.02 6.23
CA LEU A 382 0.41 -15.54 5.92
C LEU A 382 0.51 -16.94 5.30
N PRO A 383 -0.58 -17.73 5.33
CA PRO A 383 -0.67 -18.98 4.57
C PRO A 383 -0.57 -18.78 3.06
N VAL A 384 -0.96 -17.61 2.55
CA VAL A 384 -0.91 -17.22 1.14
C VAL A 384 0.41 -16.52 0.82
N ASP A 385 1.00 -16.85 -0.32
CA ASP A 385 2.24 -16.25 -0.83
C ASP A 385 2.05 -15.83 -2.30
N HIS A 386 2.19 -14.53 -2.59
CA HIS A 386 2.04 -13.95 -3.92
C HIS A 386 3.33 -14.11 -4.73
N ARG A 387 3.18 -14.48 -5.99
CA ARG A 387 4.25 -14.74 -6.96
C ARG A 387 3.96 -14.04 -8.28
N PRO A 388 4.95 -13.82 -9.15
CA PRO A 388 4.72 -13.18 -10.44
C PRO A 388 3.75 -13.94 -11.36
N TRP A 389 3.59 -15.22 -11.13
CA TRP A 389 2.69 -16.09 -11.90
C TRP A 389 1.31 -16.29 -11.26
N GLY A 390 1.05 -15.70 -10.07
CA GLY A 390 -0.18 -15.85 -9.30
C GLY A 390 0.10 -15.95 -7.81
N TRP A 391 -0.49 -16.92 -7.13
CA TRP A 391 -0.27 -17.13 -5.70
C TRP A 391 -0.44 -18.60 -5.34
N PHE A 392 0.06 -18.98 -4.18
CA PHE A 392 -0.25 -20.26 -3.58
C PHE A 392 -0.64 -20.11 -2.11
N GLU A 393 -1.47 -21.02 -1.65
CA GLU A 393 -1.88 -21.15 -0.27
C GLU A 393 -1.47 -22.51 0.29
N LYS A 394 -0.84 -22.51 1.46
CA LYS A 394 -0.51 -23.72 2.20
C LYS A 394 -1.76 -24.18 2.97
N LEU A 395 -2.42 -25.23 2.50
CA LEU A 395 -3.61 -25.79 3.12
C LEU A 395 -3.27 -26.69 4.31
N ILE A 396 -2.27 -27.57 4.16
CA ILE A 396 -1.82 -28.50 5.17
C ILE A 396 -0.29 -28.55 5.17
N LEU A 397 0.30 -28.58 6.34
CA LEU A 397 1.73 -28.84 6.53
C LEU A 397 1.91 -29.86 7.65
N ALA A 398 2.55 -30.99 7.33
CA ALA A 398 2.92 -32.04 8.27
C ALA A 398 4.40 -32.40 8.10
N ASP A 399 4.94 -33.30 8.93
CA ASP A 399 6.36 -33.63 8.94
C ASP A 399 6.91 -34.10 7.59
N ARG A 400 6.09 -34.86 6.83
CA ARG A 400 6.52 -35.50 5.60
C ARG A 400 5.70 -35.19 4.37
N PHE A 401 4.69 -34.30 4.51
CA PHE A 401 3.91 -33.84 3.36
C PHE A 401 3.39 -32.43 3.56
N GLN A 402 3.15 -31.76 2.43
CA GLN A 402 2.51 -30.45 2.36
C GLN A 402 1.49 -30.46 1.23
N VAL A 403 0.35 -29.81 1.46
CA VAL A 403 -0.66 -29.58 0.42
C VAL A 403 -0.78 -28.10 0.16
N LYS A 404 -0.66 -27.70 -1.11
CA LYS A 404 -0.86 -26.31 -1.55
C LYS A 404 -2.02 -26.23 -2.54
N ARG A 405 -2.76 -25.14 -2.50
CA ARG A 405 -3.61 -24.66 -3.58
C ARG A 405 -2.82 -23.62 -4.35
N ILE A 406 -2.63 -23.82 -5.63
CA ILE A 406 -1.85 -22.94 -6.51
C ILE A 406 -2.80 -22.33 -7.54
N HIS A 407 -2.75 -21.01 -7.66
CA HIS A 407 -3.50 -20.22 -8.62
C HIS A 407 -2.53 -19.57 -9.61
N VAL A 408 -2.71 -19.83 -10.91
CA VAL A 408 -1.81 -19.35 -11.96
C VAL A 408 -2.57 -18.47 -12.94
N HIS A 409 -2.11 -17.23 -13.12
CA HIS A 409 -2.72 -16.27 -14.05
C HIS A 409 -2.69 -16.76 -15.50
N PRO A 410 -3.61 -16.30 -16.35
CA PRO A 410 -3.57 -16.58 -17.79
C PRO A 410 -2.23 -16.20 -18.41
N GLY A 411 -1.64 -17.12 -19.17
CA GLY A 411 -0.36 -16.93 -19.85
C GLY A 411 0.88 -16.99 -18.93
N ALA A 412 0.70 -17.17 -17.63
CA ALA A 412 1.82 -17.24 -16.69
C ALA A 412 2.40 -18.66 -16.55
N ALA A 413 3.65 -18.74 -16.08
CA ALA A 413 4.38 -20.00 -15.90
C ALA A 413 5.20 -19.98 -14.60
N LEU A 414 5.33 -21.13 -13.95
CA LEU A 414 6.30 -21.33 -12.89
C LEU A 414 7.71 -21.45 -13.49
N SER A 415 8.74 -21.36 -12.65
CA SER A 415 10.13 -21.65 -13.08
C SER A 415 10.28 -23.09 -13.58
N LEU A 416 11.21 -23.31 -14.51
CA LEU A 416 11.71 -24.66 -14.77
C LEU A 416 12.62 -25.04 -13.60
N GLN A 417 12.26 -26.08 -12.85
CA GLN A 417 12.85 -26.36 -11.55
C GLN A 417 12.94 -27.87 -11.26
N SER A 418 13.74 -28.24 -10.26
CA SER A 418 13.77 -29.57 -9.68
C SER A 418 13.92 -29.52 -8.16
N HIS A 419 13.66 -30.65 -7.50
CA HIS A 419 13.77 -30.82 -6.04
C HIS A 419 14.58 -32.06 -5.70
N VAL A 420 15.44 -31.95 -4.68
CA VAL A 420 16.30 -33.07 -4.27
C VAL A 420 15.67 -33.91 -3.15
N HIS A 421 14.74 -33.33 -2.36
CA HIS A 421 14.25 -33.98 -1.14
C HIS A 421 12.75 -34.27 -1.16
N ARG A 422 12.01 -33.87 -2.22
CA ARG A 422 10.56 -34.07 -2.33
C ARG A 422 10.15 -34.49 -3.75
N SER A 423 9.07 -35.24 -3.82
CA SER A 423 8.28 -35.50 -5.03
C SER A 423 6.96 -34.77 -4.94
N GLU A 424 6.29 -34.58 -6.07
CA GLU A 424 5.04 -33.79 -6.12
C GLU A 424 3.95 -34.53 -6.90
N HIS A 425 2.69 -34.35 -6.50
CA HIS A 425 1.52 -34.70 -7.27
C HIS A 425 0.73 -33.46 -7.55
N TRP A 426 0.43 -33.18 -8.81
CA TRP A 426 -0.36 -32.05 -9.24
C TRP A 426 -1.71 -32.52 -9.77
N ILE A 427 -2.81 -31.93 -9.30
CA ILE A 427 -4.18 -32.22 -9.71
C ILE A 427 -4.78 -30.92 -10.20
N VAL A 428 -5.15 -30.83 -11.48
CA VAL A 428 -5.83 -29.64 -12.03
C VAL A 428 -7.28 -29.63 -11.55
N VAL A 429 -7.67 -28.55 -10.87
CA VAL A 429 -9.03 -28.35 -10.33
C VAL A 429 -9.86 -27.47 -11.26
N ALA A 430 -9.25 -26.45 -11.85
CA ALA A 430 -9.91 -25.55 -12.80
C ALA A 430 -8.94 -25.11 -13.88
N GLY A 431 -9.42 -24.96 -15.11
CA GLY A 431 -8.64 -24.52 -16.26
C GLY A 431 -7.82 -25.64 -16.91
N THR A 432 -6.71 -25.26 -17.57
CA THR A 432 -5.83 -26.18 -18.29
C THR A 432 -4.37 -25.88 -17.98
N ALA A 433 -3.62 -26.90 -17.58
CA ALA A 433 -2.20 -26.81 -17.33
C ALA A 433 -1.41 -27.39 -18.50
N LYS A 434 -0.38 -26.69 -18.97
CA LYS A 434 0.71 -27.27 -19.77
C LYS A 434 1.83 -27.63 -18.80
N VAL A 435 2.11 -28.91 -18.69
CA VAL A 435 3.11 -29.45 -17.76
C VAL A 435 4.26 -30.06 -18.53
N THR A 436 5.47 -29.65 -18.16
CA THR A 436 6.72 -30.23 -18.62
C THR A 436 7.32 -31.07 -17.50
N VAL A 437 7.67 -32.31 -17.76
CA VAL A 437 8.42 -33.20 -16.85
C VAL A 437 9.55 -33.82 -17.65
N ASP A 438 10.78 -33.47 -17.35
CA ASP A 438 11.98 -33.78 -18.15
C ASP A 438 11.75 -33.38 -19.62
N ASP A 439 11.78 -34.37 -20.55
CA ASP A 439 11.57 -34.13 -21.99
C ASP A 439 10.11 -34.25 -22.43
N GLU A 440 9.19 -34.57 -21.52
CA GLU A 440 7.79 -34.80 -21.85
C GLU A 440 6.94 -33.56 -21.55
N VAL A 441 6.15 -33.15 -22.55
CA VAL A 441 5.18 -32.04 -22.42
C VAL A 441 3.78 -32.58 -22.57
N ARG A 442 2.91 -32.29 -21.61
CA ARG A 442 1.49 -32.70 -21.58
C ARG A 442 0.56 -31.50 -21.33
N LEU A 443 -0.63 -31.56 -21.92
CA LEU A 443 -1.74 -30.75 -21.52
C LEU A 443 -2.64 -31.53 -20.56
N LEU A 444 -2.90 -30.98 -19.39
CA LEU A 444 -3.79 -31.53 -18.38
C LEU A 444 -5.01 -30.61 -18.25
N THR A 445 -6.18 -31.19 -18.34
CA THR A 445 -7.45 -30.51 -18.09
C THR A 445 -7.98 -30.82 -16.69
N GLU A 446 -9.11 -30.24 -16.34
CA GLU A 446 -9.74 -30.49 -15.03
C GLU A 446 -9.87 -31.98 -14.71
N ASN A 447 -9.66 -32.33 -13.44
CA ASN A 447 -9.67 -33.68 -12.91
C ASN A 447 -8.55 -34.60 -13.44
N GLN A 448 -7.56 -34.05 -14.16
CA GLN A 448 -6.34 -34.80 -14.53
C GLN A 448 -5.19 -34.50 -13.57
N SER A 449 -4.29 -35.43 -13.42
CA SER A 449 -3.15 -35.34 -12.52
C SER A 449 -1.85 -35.84 -13.14
N VAL A 450 -0.74 -35.37 -12.57
CA VAL A 450 0.60 -35.79 -12.94
C VAL A 450 1.45 -36.01 -11.68
N TYR A 451 2.27 -37.04 -11.70
CA TYR A 451 3.30 -37.28 -10.71
C TYR A 451 4.64 -36.71 -11.19
N ILE A 452 5.30 -35.94 -10.33
CA ILE A 452 6.63 -35.39 -10.52
C ILE A 452 7.60 -36.16 -9.63
N PRO A 453 8.46 -37.00 -10.20
CA PRO A 453 9.42 -37.77 -9.42
C PRO A 453 10.48 -36.89 -8.74
N LEU A 454 11.09 -37.41 -7.70
CA LEU A 454 12.24 -36.80 -7.08
C LEU A 454 13.35 -36.54 -8.12
N GLY A 455 13.85 -35.31 -8.17
CA GLY A 455 14.93 -34.90 -9.08
C GLY A 455 14.50 -34.57 -10.51
N ALA A 456 13.27 -34.88 -10.92
CA ALA A 456 12.78 -34.55 -12.25
C ALA A 456 12.74 -33.04 -12.48
N VAL A 457 13.17 -32.59 -13.65
CA VAL A 457 13.08 -31.19 -14.07
C VAL A 457 11.67 -30.91 -14.58
N HIS A 458 10.97 -29.94 -14.01
CA HIS A 458 9.57 -29.74 -14.32
C HIS A 458 9.17 -28.25 -14.31
N ARG A 459 8.11 -27.97 -15.06
CA ARG A 459 7.47 -26.65 -15.16
C ARG A 459 5.97 -26.80 -15.34
N MET A 460 5.23 -25.83 -14.81
CA MET A 460 3.81 -25.66 -15.07
C MET A 460 3.57 -24.30 -15.70
N GLU A 461 2.69 -24.27 -16.72
CA GLU A 461 2.27 -23.07 -17.45
C GLU A 461 0.74 -23.07 -17.57
N ASN A 462 0.14 -21.90 -17.49
CA ASN A 462 -1.26 -21.71 -17.83
C ASN A 462 -1.36 -21.19 -19.29
N PRO A 463 -1.63 -22.03 -20.30
CA PRO A 463 -1.76 -21.60 -21.69
C PRO A 463 -3.12 -20.98 -22.00
N GLY A 464 -4.05 -20.98 -21.03
CA GLY A 464 -5.44 -20.54 -21.18
C GLY A 464 -5.61 -19.04 -21.05
N LYS A 465 -6.87 -18.62 -21.21
CA LYS A 465 -7.31 -17.22 -21.02
C LYS A 465 -8.05 -17.01 -19.70
N VAL A 466 -8.20 -18.05 -18.92
CA VAL A 466 -8.82 -18.02 -17.59
C VAL A 466 -7.79 -18.46 -16.55
N PRO A 467 -7.93 -18.05 -15.29
CA PRO A 467 -7.09 -18.53 -14.22
C PRO A 467 -7.11 -20.05 -14.14
N MET A 468 -5.97 -20.64 -13.79
CA MET A 468 -5.83 -22.08 -13.55
C MET A 468 -5.62 -22.33 -12.06
N VAL A 469 -6.31 -23.32 -11.52
CA VAL A 469 -6.19 -23.73 -10.12
C VAL A 469 -5.79 -25.19 -10.06
N LEU A 470 -4.81 -25.49 -9.23
CA LEU A 470 -4.41 -26.87 -8.96
C LEU A 470 -4.16 -27.11 -7.48
N ILE A 471 -4.26 -28.37 -7.09
CA ILE A 471 -3.79 -28.89 -5.81
C ILE A 471 -2.46 -29.57 -6.03
N GLU A 472 -1.46 -29.15 -5.28
CA GLU A 472 -0.14 -29.75 -5.21
C GLU A 472 0.01 -30.50 -3.89
N VAL A 473 0.35 -31.78 -3.96
CA VAL A 473 0.72 -32.58 -2.80
C VAL A 473 2.21 -32.87 -2.89
N GLN A 474 2.98 -32.29 -2.01
CA GLN A 474 4.42 -32.53 -1.86
C GLN A 474 4.66 -33.59 -0.80
N THR A 475 5.54 -34.55 -1.07
CA THR A 475 5.92 -35.62 -0.12
C THR A 475 7.43 -35.77 -0.10
N GLY A 476 8.04 -35.70 1.09
CA GLY A 476 9.48 -35.79 1.20
C GLY A 476 10.01 -35.64 2.61
N THR A 477 11.32 -35.66 2.74
CA THR A 477 12.03 -35.48 4.01
C THR A 477 12.29 -34.00 4.32
N TYR A 478 12.22 -33.14 3.31
CA TYR A 478 12.38 -31.70 3.42
C TYR A 478 11.43 -31.00 2.44
N LEU A 479 10.69 -30.01 2.94
CA LEU A 479 9.61 -29.33 2.20
C LEU A 479 9.85 -27.80 2.09
N GLY A 480 11.07 -27.33 2.39
CA GLY A 480 11.45 -25.93 2.30
C GLY A 480 11.49 -25.43 0.84
N GLU A 481 11.21 -24.15 0.63
CA GLU A 481 11.29 -23.52 -0.70
C GLU A 481 12.75 -23.36 -1.18
N ASP A 482 13.72 -23.45 -0.29
CA ASP A 482 15.17 -23.46 -0.57
C ASP A 482 15.68 -24.80 -1.15
N ASP A 483 14.83 -25.86 -1.21
CA ASP A 483 15.08 -27.10 -1.99
C ASP A 483 14.86 -26.91 -3.50
N ILE A 484 14.37 -25.73 -3.94
CA ILE A 484 14.10 -25.47 -5.36
C ILE A 484 15.41 -25.13 -6.09
N ILE A 485 15.80 -25.97 -7.03
CA ILE A 485 16.86 -25.67 -8.01
C ILE A 485 16.18 -25.13 -9.27
N ARG A 486 16.43 -23.85 -9.62
CA ARG A 486 15.85 -23.19 -10.79
C ARG A 486 16.82 -23.27 -11.97
N TYR A 487 16.35 -23.71 -13.12
CA TYR A 487 17.10 -23.76 -14.38
C TYR A 487 16.75 -22.59 -15.30
N GLU A 488 15.46 -22.26 -15.38
CA GLU A 488 14.94 -21.13 -16.11
C GLU A 488 13.82 -20.45 -15.31
N ASP A 489 13.92 -19.17 -15.15
CA ASP A 489 12.88 -18.35 -14.52
C ASP A 489 12.64 -17.09 -15.35
N ILE A 490 11.49 -17.04 -16.03
CA ILE A 490 11.10 -15.88 -16.84
C ILE A 490 10.90 -14.59 -16.01
N TYR A 491 10.87 -14.72 -14.69
CA TYR A 491 10.70 -13.60 -13.76
C TYR A 491 11.99 -13.25 -12.99
N SER A 492 13.13 -13.81 -13.40
CA SER A 492 14.45 -13.48 -12.86
C SER A 492 14.56 -13.55 -11.32
N ARG A 493 13.89 -14.54 -10.70
CA ARG A 493 14.01 -14.77 -9.25
C ARG A 493 15.28 -15.56 -8.96
N SER A 494 16.15 -15.00 -8.15
CA SER A 494 17.37 -15.67 -7.67
C SER A 494 17.06 -16.67 -6.55
#